data_ae6b3a75b5fe09ea94a5d9c0e995bc77
#
_entry.id   ae6b3a75b5fe09ea94a5d9c0e995bc77
#
_cell.length_a   1.000
_cell.length_b   1.000
_cell.length_c   1.000
_cell.angle_alpha   90.00
_cell.angle_beta   90.00
_cell.angle_gamma   90.00
#
_symmetry.space_group_name_H-M   'P 1'
#
loop_
_entity.id
_entity.type
_entity.pdbx_description
1 polymer ?
#
loop_
_entity_poly.entity_id
_entity_poly.type
_entity_poly.pdbx_seq_one_letter_code
_entity_poly.pdbx_strand_id
1 'polypeptide(L)'
;MNTPDITLIITNWNGRELLRECLPSVLESVAYDKKRKYEIMVVDDCSSDDSLEILAQEFPTVRVEKTPINYGFHGANNFGAGLSRSHLIMPMNNDIKLADDALYHLAEHFENDKDTFSVSGKFYAFDGTTFLYGNRGGYFQN
;
A
#
# COMPACT_ATOMS: atom_id res chain seq x y z
N MET A 1 7.01 -4.23 21.71
CA MET A 1 6.79 -4.63 20.31
C MET A 1 7.42 -3.57 19.44
N ASN A 2 8.21 -3.96 18.43
CA ASN A 2 8.85 -2.97 17.53
C ASN A 2 7.78 -2.41 16.59
N THR A 3 7.47 -1.13 16.70
CA THR A 3 6.55 -0.42 15.82
C THR A 3 7.12 -0.43 14.39
N PRO A 4 6.35 -0.71 13.34
CA PRO A 4 6.80 -0.58 11.97
C PRO A 4 7.01 0.91 11.64
N ASP A 5 7.95 1.19 10.72
CA ASP A 5 8.23 2.55 10.27
C ASP A 5 7.15 3.04 9.29
N ILE A 6 6.67 2.12 8.44
CA ILE A 6 5.70 2.39 7.38
C ILE A 6 4.65 1.29 7.35
N THR A 7 3.36 1.67 7.26
CA THR A 7 2.26 0.75 6.99
C THR A 7 1.74 0.96 5.55
N LEU A 8 1.80 -0.11 4.75
CA LEU A 8 1.13 -0.16 3.45
C LEU A 8 -0.33 -0.56 3.69
N ILE A 9 -1.26 0.26 3.23
CA ILE A 9 -2.71 0.01 3.39
C ILE A 9 -3.27 -0.30 2.01
N ILE A 10 -3.64 -1.57 1.81
CA ILE A 10 -4.19 -2.06 0.54
C ILE A 10 -5.67 -2.32 0.75
N THR A 11 -6.52 -1.55 0.08
CA THR A 11 -7.98 -1.75 0.16
C THR A 11 -8.41 -2.83 -0.81
N ASN A 12 -9.29 -3.72 -0.35
CA ASN A 12 -9.82 -4.82 -1.15
C ASN A 12 -11.34 -4.92 -1.02
N TRP A 13 -12.00 -5.11 -2.15
CA TRP A 13 -13.40 -5.50 -2.23
C TRP A 13 -13.62 -6.42 -3.44
N ASN A 14 -13.91 -7.71 -3.16
CA ASN A 14 -14.08 -8.74 -4.19
C ASN A 14 -12.93 -8.80 -5.22
N GLY A 15 -11.69 -8.66 -4.74
CA GLY A 15 -10.51 -8.54 -5.59
C GLY A 15 -9.50 -9.67 -5.43
N ARG A 16 -9.94 -10.92 -5.21
CA ARG A 16 -9.06 -12.05 -4.93
C ARG A 16 -7.94 -12.24 -5.96
N GLU A 17 -8.23 -12.12 -7.24
CA GLU A 17 -7.20 -12.27 -8.28
C GLU A 17 -6.26 -11.06 -8.34
N LEU A 18 -6.78 -9.86 -8.08
CA LEU A 18 -5.97 -8.65 -7.96
C LEU A 18 -4.97 -8.75 -6.80
N LEU A 19 -5.41 -9.31 -5.66
CA LEU A 19 -4.51 -9.55 -4.52
C LEU A 19 -3.37 -10.51 -4.87
N ARG A 20 -3.64 -11.57 -5.63
CA ARG A 20 -2.62 -12.50 -6.11
C ARG A 20 -1.61 -11.86 -7.04
N GLU A 21 -2.01 -10.84 -7.79
CA GLU A 21 -1.13 -10.09 -8.67
C GLU A 21 -0.36 -8.96 -7.95
N CYS A 22 -1.03 -8.29 -7.03
CA CYS A 22 -0.49 -7.15 -6.29
C CYS A 22 0.53 -7.57 -5.22
N LEU A 23 0.12 -8.47 -4.31
CA LEU A 23 0.88 -8.77 -3.08
C LEU A 23 2.28 -9.33 -3.32
N PRO A 24 2.57 -10.18 -4.32
CA PRO A 24 3.93 -10.60 -4.60
C PRO A 24 4.88 -9.41 -4.85
N SER A 25 4.47 -8.45 -5.68
CA SER A 25 5.28 -7.27 -5.97
C SER A 25 5.51 -6.36 -4.75
N VAL A 26 4.51 -6.28 -3.87
CA VAL A 26 4.63 -5.56 -2.60
C VAL A 26 5.64 -6.24 -1.68
N LEU A 27 5.56 -7.57 -1.56
CA LEU A 27 6.49 -8.35 -0.75
C LEU A 27 7.94 -8.25 -1.27
N GLU A 28 8.13 -8.27 -2.60
CA GLU A 28 9.43 -8.08 -3.24
C GLU A 28 10.00 -6.69 -2.95
N SER A 29 9.19 -5.64 -3.08
CA SER A 29 9.61 -4.27 -2.78
C SER A 29 9.93 -4.05 -1.30
N VAL A 30 9.15 -4.65 -0.39
CA VAL A 30 9.48 -4.69 1.06
C VAL A 30 10.79 -5.44 1.31
N ALA A 31 10.98 -6.58 0.63
CA ALA A 31 12.21 -7.36 0.76
C ALA A 31 13.46 -6.65 0.23
N TYR A 32 13.31 -5.73 -0.71
CA TYR A 32 14.39 -4.91 -1.25
C TYR A 32 14.90 -3.89 -0.23
N ASP A 33 14.00 -3.20 0.47
CA ASP A 33 14.39 -2.19 1.47
C ASP A 33 14.81 -2.84 2.79
N LYS A 34 16.11 -2.91 3.03
CA LYS A 34 16.69 -3.46 4.26
C LYS A 34 16.82 -2.44 5.39
N LYS A 35 16.51 -1.18 5.13
CA LYS A 35 16.66 -0.10 6.14
C LYS A 35 15.46 0.00 7.05
N ARG A 36 14.24 -0.22 6.51
CA ARG A 36 12.98 0.13 7.17
C ARG A 36 12.15 -1.11 7.45
N LYS A 37 11.28 -0.99 8.45
CA LYS A 37 10.32 -2.04 8.82
C LYS A 37 8.97 -1.68 8.27
N TYR A 38 8.41 -2.58 7.49
CA TYR A 38 7.11 -2.43 6.87
C TYR A 38 6.07 -3.32 7.54
N GLU A 39 4.87 -2.81 7.66
CA GLU A 39 3.64 -3.58 7.88
C GLU A 39 2.83 -3.55 6.59
N ILE A 40 2.42 -4.71 6.11
CA ILE A 40 1.46 -4.81 5.00
C ILE A 40 0.10 -5.10 5.62
N MET A 41 -0.85 -4.20 5.43
CA MET A 41 -2.22 -4.31 5.91
C MET A 41 -3.18 -4.32 4.73
N VAL A 42 -3.92 -5.43 4.56
CA VAL A 42 -5.06 -5.46 3.66
C VAL A 42 -6.31 -5.14 4.45
N VAL A 43 -7.05 -4.13 4.00
CA VAL A 43 -8.37 -3.77 4.53
C VAL A 43 -9.42 -4.36 3.58
N ASP A 44 -10.06 -5.43 4.02
CA ASP A 44 -11.15 -6.06 3.30
C ASP A 44 -12.48 -5.35 3.59
N ASP A 45 -13.05 -4.72 2.58
CA ASP A 45 -14.24 -3.90 2.70
C ASP A 45 -15.53 -4.70 2.45
N CYS A 46 -15.73 -5.75 3.25
CA CYS A 46 -16.88 -6.66 3.15
C CYS A 46 -16.92 -7.45 1.84
N SER A 47 -15.81 -8.06 1.42
CA SER A 47 -15.80 -8.98 0.27
C SER A 47 -16.71 -10.17 0.50
N SER A 48 -17.33 -10.63 -0.57
CA SER A 48 -18.17 -11.84 -0.63
C SER A 48 -17.52 -12.98 -1.44
N ASP A 49 -16.36 -12.72 -2.03
CA ASP A 49 -15.52 -13.71 -2.70
C ASP A 49 -14.53 -14.38 -1.73
N ASP A 50 -13.64 -15.23 -2.25
CA ASP A 50 -12.66 -15.98 -1.46
C ASP A 50 -11.43 -15.14 -1.06
N SER A 51 -11.49 -13.81 -1.12
CA SER A 51 -10.36 -12.91 -0.80
C SER A 51 -9.75 -13.18 0.58
N LEU A 52 -10.58 -13.35 1.61
CA LEU A 52 -10.09 -13.61 2.97
C LEU A 52 -9.43 -14.99 3.09
N GLU A 53 -9.93 -15.99 2.39
CA GLU A 53 -9.35 -17.33 2.39
C GLU A 53 -7.97 -17.34 1.73
N ILE A 54 -7.84 -16.67 0.58
CA ILE A 54 -6.57 -16.52 -0.13
C ILE A 54 -5.54 -15.78 0.72
N LEU A 55 -5.93 -14.69 1.37
CA LEU A 55 -5.04 -13.96 2.26
C LEU A 55 -4.51 -14.85 3.38
N ALA A 56 -5.37 -15.65 4.00
CA ALA A 56 -4.97 -16.54 5.08
C ALA A 56 -4.05 -17.69 4.61
N GLN A 57 -4.28 -18.23 3.42
CA GLN A 57 -3.54 -19.38 2.91
C GLN A 57 -2.23 -19.00 2.21
N GLU A 58 -2.29 -17.98 1.34
CA GLU A 58 -1.18 -17.64 0.45
C GLU A 58 -0.30 -16.50 1.01
N PHE A 59 -0.85 -15.62 1.87
CA PHE A 59 -0.17 -14.44 2.39
C PHE A 59 -0.25 -14.31 3.92
N PRO A 60 0.16 -15.32 4.69
CA PRO A 60 -0.04 -15.36 6.14
C PRO A 60 0.75 -14.29 6.92
N THR A 61 1.68 -13.60 6.29
CA THR A 61 2.46 -12.49 6.88
C THR A 61 1.76 -11.14 6.75
N VAL A 62 0.71 -11.06 5.93
CA VAL A 62 -0.06 -9.85 5.70
C VAL A 62 -1.09 -9.71 6.83
N ARG A 63 -1.14 -8.54 7.45
CA ARG A 63 -2.20 -8.21 8.40
C ARG A 63 -3.50 -7.98 7.64
N VAL A 64 -4.57 -8.63 8.07
CA VAL A 64 -5.88 -8.49 7.44
C VAL A 64 -6.85 -7.87 8.46
N GLU A 65 -7.47 -6.78 8.04
CA GLU A 65 -8.53 -6.11 8.80
C GLU A 65 -9.80 -6.09 7.96
N LYS A 66 -10.94 -6.41 8.58
CA LYS A 66 -12.23 -6.42 7.91
C LYS A 66 -13.10 -5.27 8.41
N THR A 67 -13.67 -4.50 7.49
CA THR A 67 -14.65 -3.49 7.86
C THR A 67 -15.98 -4.13 8.28
N PRO A 68 -16.72 -3.54 9.25
CA PRO A 68 -18.00 -4.08 9.70
C PRO A 68 -19.11 -3.96 8.64
N ILE A 69 -19.01 -3.00 7.76
CA ILE A 69 -19.87 -2.77 6.59
C ILE A 69 -19.00 -2.26 5.45
N ASN A 70 -19.50 -2.28 4.23
CA ASN A 70 -18.78 -1.68 3.11
C ASN A 70 -18.73 -0.16 3.26
N TYR A 71 -17.51 0.37 3.50
CA TYR A 71 -17.25 1.80 3.66
C TYR A 71 -16.88 2.50 2.35
N GLY A 72 -16.70 1.74 1.28
CA GLY A 72 -16.13 2.22 0.03
C GLY A 72 -14.65 2.59 0.14
N PHE A 73 -14.04 2.93 -0.99
CA PHE A 73 -12.59 3.12 -1.11
C PHE A 73 -11.99 4.07 -0.07
N HIS A 74 -12.59 5.27 0.09
CA HIS A 74 -12.07 6.26 1.02
C HIS A 74 -12.28 5.85 2.48
N GLY A 75 -13.44 5.25 2.78
CA GLY A 75 -13.74 4.80 4.14
C GLY A 75 -12.84 3.65 4.57
N ALA A 76 -12.57 2.68 3.71
CA ALA A 76 -11.67 1.56 3.98
C ALA A 76 -10.22 2.05 4.19
N ASN A 77 -9.74 3.00 3.38
CA ASN A 77 -8.42 3.62 3.59
C ASN A 77 -8.34 4.34 4.96
N ASN A 78 -9.36 5.14 5.30
CA ASN A 78 -9.39 5.83 6.59
C ASN A 78 -9.46 4.85 7.77
N PHE A 79 -10.19 3.76 7.62
CA PHE A 79 -10.26 2.70 8.61
C PHE A 79 -8.88 2.08 8.85
N GLY A 80 -8.17 1.70 7.79
CA GLY A 80 -6.80 1.18 7.88
C GLY A 80 -5.82 2.19 8.47
N ALA A 81 -5.90 3.47 8.07
CA ALA A 81 -5.08 4.54 8.62
C ALA A 81 -5.28 4.71 10.13
N GLY A 82 -6.52 4.60 10.61
CA GLY A 82 -6.84 4.66 12.05
C GLY A 82 -6.29 3.47 12.86
N LEU A 83 -6.01 2.34 12.21
CA LEU A 83 -5.44 1.15 12.84
C LEU A 83 -3.91 1.09 12.76
N SER A 84 -3.30 1.88 11.88
CA SER A 84 -1.84 1.96 11.75
C SER A 84 -1.21 2.58 13.01
N ARG A 85 -0.01 2.09 13.35
CA ARG A 85 0.84 2.66 14.40
C ARG A 85 2.12 3.26 13.84
N SER A 86 2.30 3.22 12.53
CA SER A 86 3.48 3.75 11.85
C SER A 86 3.42 5.27 11.73
N HIS A 87 4.61 5.88 11.62
CA HIS A 87 4.72 7.32 11.36
C HIS A 87 4.32 7.67 9.92
N LEU A 88 4.57 6.75 8.98
CA LEU A 88 4.21 6.90 7.58
C LEU A 88 3.17 5.85 7.20
N ILE A 89 2.23 6.24 6.36
CA ILE A 89 1.28 5.34 5.74
C ILE A 89 1.35 5.48 4.22
N MET A 90 1.16 4.38 3.52
CA MET A 90 1.07 4.35 2.06
C MET A 90 -0.25 3.67 1.66
N PRO A 91 -1.33 4.43 1.43
CA PRO A 91 -2.54 3.86 0.85
C PRO A 91 -2.30 3.51 -0.61
N MET A 92 -2.73 2.33 -1.02
CA MET A 92 -2.64 1.87 -2.40
C MET A 92 -3.81 0.95 -2.77
N ASN A 93 -4.11 0.88 -4.06
CA ASN A 93 -5.08 -0.05 -4.60
C ASN A 93 -4.49 -1.46 -4.70
N ASN A 94 -5.38 -2.46 -4.79
CA ASN A 94 -5.00 -3.85 -5.03
C ASN A 94 -4.75 -4.20 -6.51
N ASP A 95 -4.92 -3.24 -7.42
CA ASP A 95 -4.67 -3.37 -8.87
C ASP A 95 -3.35 -2.70 -9.32
N ILE A 96 -2.43 -2.49 -8.38
CA ILE A 96 -1.11 -1.89 -8.62
C ILE A 96 -0.02 -2.94 -8.41
N LYS A 97 1.00 -2.91 -9.27
CA LYS A 97 2.27 -3.65 -9.08
C LYS A 97 3.38 -2.66 -8.78
N LEU A 98 4.14 -2.91 -7.74
CA LEU A 98 5.31 -2.11 -7.39
C LEU A 98 6.53 -2.60 -8.16
N ALA A 99 7.42 -1.67 -8.55
CA ALA A 99 8.79 -2.02 -8.89
C ALA A 99 9.54 -2.44 -7.61
N ASP A 100 10.54 -3.31 -7.75
CA ASP A 100 11.27 -3.89 -6.61
C ASP A 100 11.85 -2.82 -5.67
N ASP A 101 12.35 -1.72 -6.22
CA ASP A 101 12.97 -0.61 -5.49
C ASP A 101 12.01 0.54 -5.14
N ALA A 102 10.73 0.44 -5.50
CA ALA A 102 9.79 1.54 -5.39
C ALA A 102 9.64 2.05 -3.96
N LEU A 103 9.46 1.16 -2.99
CA LEU A 103 9.27 1.56 -1.58
C LEU A 103 10.52 2.22 -1.02
N TYR A 104 11.71 1.72 -1.37
CA TYR A 104 12.96 2.31 -0.95
C TYR A 104 13.06 3.77 -1.39
N HIS A 105 12.84 4.05 -2.67
CA HIS A 105 12.94 5.40 -3.23
C HIS A 105 11.85 6.35 -2.74
N LEU A 106 10.61 5.88 -2.59
CA LEU A 106 9.54 6.69 -2.05
C LEU A 106 9.82 7.12 -0.60
N ALA A 107 10.33 6.19 0.21
CA ALA A 107 10.60 6.47 1.61
C ALA A 107 11.85 7.35 1.84
N GLU A 108 12.86 7.28 0.96
CA GLU A 108 14.06 8.15 1.05
C GLU A 108 13.73 9.64 1.04
N HIS A 109 12.66 10.06 0.37
CA HIS A 109 12.27 11.47 0.30
C HIS A 109 11.97 12.05 1.69
N PHE A 110 11.36 11.27 2.58
CA PHE A 110 11.04 11.70 3.95
C PHE A 110 12.28 11.77 4.87
N GLU A 111 13.35 11.04 4.53
CA GLU A 111 14.63 11.13 5.27
C GLU A 111 15.45 12.32 4.81
N ASN A 112 15.41 12.61 3.51
CA ASN A 112 16.23 13.65 2.89
C ASN A 112 15.65 15.06 3.07
N ASP A 113 14.33 15.17 3.24
CA ASP A 113 13.65 16.44 3.45
C ASP A 113 12.55 16.30 4.50
N LYS A 114 12.77 16.95 5.66
CA LYS A 114 11.86 16.90 6.81
C LYS A 114 10.55 17.67 6.59
N ASP A 115 10.52 18.54 5.60
CA ASP A 115 9.33 19.32 5.24
C ASP A 115 8.46 18.56 4.20
N THR A 116 8.89 17.37 3.78
CA THR A 116 8.13 16.51 2.89
C THR A 116 6.84 16.05 3.57
N PHE A 117 5.70 16.48 3.05
CA PHE A 117 4.38 16.06 3.54
C PHE A 117 3.89 14.77 2.86
N SER A 118 4.08 14.63 1.56
CA SER A 118 3.67 13.45 0.80
C SER A 118 4.56 13.21 -0.40
N VAL A 119 4.68 11.94 -0.81
CA VAL A 119 5.39 11.51 -2.01
C VAL A 119 4.46 10.61 -2.80
N SER A 120 4.43 10.76 -4.12
CA SER A 120 3.69 9.89 -5.03
C SER A 120 4.63 9.28 -6.06
N GLY A 121 4.42 8.01 -6.37
CA GLY A 121 5.15 7.31 -7.42
C GLY A 121 4.76 7.78 -8.82
N LYS A 122 5.56 7.36 -9.80
CA LYS A 122 5.19 7.40 -11.22
C LYS A 122 4.44 6.13 -11.56
N PHE A 123 3.37 6.29 -12.33
CA PHE A 123 2.53 5.18 -12.75
C PHE A 123 2.69 4.93 -14.24
N TYR A 124 2.91 3.68 -14.58
CA TYR A 124 3.02 3.20 -15.95
C TYR A 124 1.91 2.17 -16.22
N ALA A 125 1.52 2.01 -17.47
CA ALA A 125 0.68 0.90 -17.87
C ALA A 125 1.43 -0.43 -17.64
N PHE A 126 0.70 -1.54 -17.63
CA PHE A 126 1.31 -2.87 -17.43
C PHE A 126 2.31 -3.28 -18.53
N ASP A 127 2.42 -2.51 -19.61
CA ASP A 127 3.50 -2.65 -20.60
C ASP A 127 4.86 -2.16 -20.09
N GLY A 128 4.90 -1.51 -18.92
CA GLY A 128 6.09 -1.00 -18.27
C GLY A 128 6.72 0.25 -18.93
N THR A 129 6.15 0.74 -20.01
CA THR A 129 6.73 1.82 -20.83
C THR A 129 5.80 3.03 -20.99
N THR A 130 4.51 2.80 -21.10
CA THR A 130 3.53 3.86 -21.28
C THR A 130 3.29 4.58 -19.96
N PHE A 131 3.81 5.81 -19.84
CA PHE A 131 3.57 6.66 -18.67
C PHE A 131 2.11 7.10 -18.62
N LEU A 132 1.44 6.80 -17.51
CA LEU A 132 0.04 7.17 -17.28
C LEU A 132 -0.08 8.49 -16.53
N TYR A 133 0.47 8.55 -15.33
CA TYR A 133 0.47 9.75 -14.50
C TYR A 133 1.52 9.63 -13.39
N GLY A 134 1.86 10.76 -12.80
CA GLY A 134 2.74 10.87 -11.66
C GLY A 134 2.72 12.29 -11.15
N ASN A 135 3.15 12.49 -9.92
CA ASN A 135 3.08 13.81 -9.32
C ASN A 135 3.94 14.82 -10.09
N ARG A 136 3.31 15.84 -10.64
CA ARG A 136 3.98 17.10 -10.93
C ARG A 136 3.91 17.88 -9.63
N GLY A 137 5.05 18.11 -8.98
CA GLY A 137 5.13 18.78 -7.70
C GLY A 137 4.16 19.95 -7.60
N GLY A 138 3.23 19.88 -6.68
CA GLY A 138 2.33 20.98 -6.33
C GLY A 138 2.97 21.76 -5.19
N TYR A 139 3.11 23.07 -5.34
CA TYR A 139 3.50 23.94 -4.25
C TYR A 139 2.24 24.54 -3.64
N PHE A 140 2.07 24.41 -2.32
CA PHE A 140 1.12 25.24 -1.61
C PHE A 140 1.76 26.64 -1.45
N GLN A 141 1.17 27.66 -2.09
CA GLN A 141 1.47 29.04 -1.75
C GLN A 141 0.63 29.40 -0.51
N ASN A 142 1.30 29.80 0.56
CA ASN A 142 0.68 30.42 1.74
C ASN A 142 0.14 31.80 1.38
#